data_fd29d8b6774d476b00ce56d0065f5f3a
#
_entry.id   fd29d8b6774d476b00ce56d0065f5f3a
#
_cell.length_a   1.000
_cell.length_b   1.000
_cell.length_c   1.000
_cell.angle_alpha   90.00
_cell.angle_beta   90.00
_cell.angle_gamma   90.00
#
_symmetry.space_group_name_H-M   'P 1'
#
loop_
_entity.id
_entity.type
_entity.pdbx_description
1 polymer ?
#
loop_
_entity_poly.entity_id
_entity_poly.type
_entity_poly.pdbx_seq_one_letter_code
_entity_poly.pdbx_strand_id
1 'polypeptide(L)'
;MEFQPPAPFGAAMHTAFALAPHFAHLNHGAFGAPPRAVLQVQAALRARMEAEPSKFFERDFLEPEMRAAAGALADYLSTDVDGLALIENATIGVNAVLRHLDFAPGDEILITD
;
A
#
# COMPACT_ATOMS: atom_id res chain seq x y z
N MET A 1 14.05 13.45 -7.78
CA MET A 1 14.28 12.00 -8.02
C MET A 1 13.98 11.79 -9.51
N GLU A 2 14.98 11.50 -10.31
CA GLU A 2 14.81 11.36 -11.75
C GLU A 2 14.07 10.04 -12.04
N PHE A 3 12.98 10.12 -12.78
CA PHE A 3 12.21 8.94 -13.20
C PHE A 3 13.08 8.10 -14.15
N GLN A 4 13.56 6.98 -13.68
CA GLN A 4 14.22 6.02 -14.53
C GLN A 4 13.14 5.11 -15.14
N PRO A 5 13.04 5.03 -16.49
CA PRO A 5 12.04 4.18 -17.12
C PRO A 5 12.20 2.74 -16.63
N PRO A 6 11.09 2.00 -16.43
CA PRO A 6 11.17 0.62 -15.96
C PRO A 6 11.98 -0.22 -16.95
N ALA A 7 12.76 -1.16 -16.40
CA ALA A 7 13.46 -2.17 -17.19
C ALA A 7 12.45 -2.90 -18.10
N PRO A 8 12.87 -3.40 -19.28
CA PRO A 8 11.97 -4.08 -20.20
C PRO A 8 11.23 -5.22 -19.49
N PHE A 9 9.93 -5.34 -19.76
CA PHE A 9 9.07 -6.39 -19.21
C PHE A 9 9.62 -7.79 -19.53
N GLY A 10 9.20 -8.79 -18.76
CA GLY A 10 9.57 -10.19 -18.97
C GLY A 10 10.64 -10.67 -17.99
N ALA A 11 11.45 -11.63 -18.39
CA ALA A 11 12.43 -12.32 -17.53
C ALA A 11 13.40 -11.36 -16.81
N ALA A 12 13.74 -10.22 -17.42
CA ALA A 12 14.62 -9.21 -16.81
C ALA A 12 14.01 -8.60 -15.53
N MET A 13 12.68 -8.49 -15.45
CA MET A 13 11.99 -7.96 -14.26
C MET A 13 12.04 -8.90 -13.06
N HIS A 14 12.30 -10.19 -13.26
CA HIS A 14 12.38 -11.17 -12.17
C HIS A 14 13.42 -10.75 -11.11
N THR A 15 14.52 -10.14 -11.53
CA THR A 15 15.59 -9.67 -10.62
C THR A 15 15.16 -8.54 -9.70
N ALA A 16 14.11 -7.79 -10.08
CA ALA A 16 13.56 -6.72 -9.25
C ALA A 16 12.77 -7.24 -8.03
N PHE A 17 12.44 -8.53 -8.02
CA PHE A 17 11.67 -9.16 -6.95
C PHE A 17 12.53 -10.18 -6.17
N ALA A 18 12.10 -10.50 -4.94
CA ALA A 18 12.75 -11.50 -4.09
C ALA A 18 12.18 -12.92 -4.30
N LEU A 19 11.69 -13.20 -5.51
CA LEU A 19 11.16 -14.50 -5.88
C LEU A 19 12.26 -15.53 -6.09
N ALA A 20 11.95 -16.81 -5.84
CA ALA A 20 12.87 -17.90 -6.14
C ALA A 20 13.10 -17.99 -7.66
N PRO A 21 14.34 -18.26 -8.13
CA PRO A 21 14.69 -18.18 -9.55
C PRO A 21 13.87 -19.10 -10.48
N HIS A 22 13.36 -20.21 -9.94
CA HIS A 22 12.56 -21.20 -10.68
C HIS A 22 11.05 -21.00 -10.52
N PHE A 23 10.61 -19.96 -9.78
CA PHE A 23 9.21 -19.74 -9.49
C PHE A 23 8.62 -18.66 -10.38
N ALA A 24 7.68 -19.05 -11.25
CA ALA A 24 6.90 -18.11 -12.07
C ALA A 24 5.66 -17.64 -11.26
N HIS A 25 5.75 -16.46 -10.69
CA HIS A 25 4.64 -15.87 -9.91
C HIS A 25 3.69 -15.11 -10.84
N LEU A 26 2.50 -15.64 -11.06
CA LEU A 26 1.49 -15.06 -11.96
C LEU A 26 0.28 -14.49 -11.23
N ASN A 27 0.24 -14.57 -9.89
CA ASN A 27 -0.92 -14.17 -9.10
C ASN A 27 -0.62 -12.95 -8.20
N HIS A 28 -0.08 -11.90 -8.79
CA HIS A 28 0.18 -10.64 -8.07
C HIS A 28 -1.11 -9.94 -7.58
N GLY A 29 -2.28 -10.25 -8.18
CA GLY A 29 -3.56 -9.68 -7.78
C GLY A 29 -4.02 -10.15 -6.40
N ALA A 30 -3.79 -11.43 -6.06
CA ALA A 30 -4.16 -11.99 -4.76
C ALA A 30 -2.98 -11.97 -3.76
N PHE A 31 -1.77 -12.27 -4.24
CA PHE A 31 -0.56 -12.38 -3.42
C PHE A 31 0.58 -11.59 -4.06
N GLY A 32 0.51 -10.26 -3.97
CA GLY A 32 1.49 -9.38 -4.59
C GLY A 32 2.89 -9.54 -3.98
N ALA A 33 3.88 -9.86 -4.82
CA ALA A 33 5.26 -9.81 -4.40
C ALA A 33 5.77 -8.36 -4.47
N PRO A 34 6.27 -7.77 -3.37
CA PRO A 34 6.82 -6.42 -3.41
C PRO A 34 8.18 -6.41 -4.10
N PRO A 35 8.49 -5.35 -4.86
CA PRO A 35 9.82 -5.13 -5.41
C PRO A 35 10.90 -5.04 -4.32
N ARG A 36 12.14 -5.46 -4.62
CA ARG A 36 13.27 -5.36 -3.69
C ARG A 36 13.51 -3.93 -3.19
N ALA A 37 13.33 -2.93 -4.04
CA ALA A 37 13.46 -1.53 -3.66
C ALA A 37 12.45 -1.13 -2.56
N VAL A 38 11.21 -1.62 -2.65
CA VAL A 38 10.18 -1.40 -1.61
C VAL A 38 10.56 -2.11 -0.31
N LEU A 39 11.03 -3.36 -0.39
CA LEU A 39 11.50 -4.10 0.79
C LEU A 39 12.68 -3.42 1.49
N GLN A 40 13.59 -2.80 0.73
CA GLN A 40 14.71 -2.03 1.28
C GLN A 40 14.24 -0.80 2.05
N VAL A 41 13.28 -0.04 1.51
CA VAL A 41 12.68 1.12 2.20
C VAL A 41 11.96 0.67 3.48
N GLN A 42 11.18 -0.41 3.40
CA GLN A 42 10.50 -0.99 4.57
C GLN A 42 11.51 -1.40 5.66
N ALA A 43 12.60 -2.07 5.28
CA ALA A 43 13.64 -2.48 6.23
C ALA A 43 14.33 -1.26 6.89
N ALA A 44 14.60 -0.20 6.12
CA ALA A 44 15.19 1.03 6.65
C ALA A 44 14.25 1.75 7.62
N LEU A 45 12.96 1.84 7.31
CA LEU A 45 11.95 2.41 8.22
C LEU A 45 11.83 1.60 9.51
N ARG A 46 11.82 0.26 9.41
CA ARG A 46 11.81 -0.63 10.58
C ARG A 46 13.05 -0.45 11.45
N ALA A 47 14.24 -0.40 10.85
CA ALA A 47 15.47 -0.16 11.59
C ALA A 47 15.46 1.19 12.32
N ARG A 48 14.91 2.24 11.70
CA ARG A 48 14.76 3.56 12.31
C ARG A 48 13.76 3.52 13.47
N MET A 49 12.64 2.82 13.31
CA MET A 49 11.63 2.61 14.36
C MET A 49 12.23 1.90 15.58
N GLU A 50 13.02 0.85 15.37
CA GLU A 50 13.67 0.10 16.46
C GLU A 50 14.80 0.90 17.14
N ALA A 51 15.50 1.74 16.39
CA ALA A 51 16.60 2.54 16.95
C ALA A 51 16.09 3.68 17.86
N GLU A 52 15.02 4.34 17.51
CA GLU A 52 14.45 5.48 18.23
C GLU A 52 12.90 5.42 18.29
N PRO A 53 12.33 4.40 18.98
CA PRO A 53 10.88 4.14 18.91
C PRO A 53 10.04 5.32 19.39
N SER A 54 10.46 6.00 20.47
CA SER A 54 9.72 7.16 20.99
C SER A 54 9.60 8.27 19.96
N LYS A 55 10.70 8.59 19.26
CA LYS A 55 10.72 9.62 18.23
C LYS A 55 9.96 9.19 16.97
N PHE A 56 10.05 7.91 16.61
CA PHE A 56 9.38 7.38 15.43
C PHE A 56 7.85 7.49 15.53
N PHE A 57 7.30 7.27 16.75
CA PHE A 57 5.87 7.36 17.01
C PHE A 57 5.40 8.73 17.48
N GLU A 58 6.28 9.72 17.55
CA GLU A 58 5.87 11.10 17.80
C GLU A 58 4.96 11.58 16.65
N ARG A 59 3.90 12.28 17.02
CA ARG A 59 2.91 12.76 16.06
C ARG A 59 3.55 13.66 15.00
N ASP A 60 4.47 14.53 15.42
CA ASP A 60 5.14 15.49 14.55
C ASP A 60 6.08 14.83 13.53
N PHE A 61 6.41 13.54 13.71
CA PHE A 61 7.16 12.75 12.74
C PHE A 61 6.25 11.83 11.93
N LEU A 62 5.46 11.00 12.60
CA LEU A 62 4.68 9.94 11.93
C LEU A 62 3.58 10.49 11.04
N GLU A 63 2.84 11.50 11.50
CA GLU A 63 1.70 12.05 10.75
C GLU A 63 2.14 12.69 9.41
N PRO A 64 3.18 13.54 9.35
CA PRO A 64 3.68 14.06 8.07
C PRO A 64 4.17 12.98 7.10
N GLU A 65 4.85 11.95 7.58
CA GLU A 65 5.33 10.84 6.73
C GLU A 65 4.15 10.04 6.14
N MET A 66 3.12 9.76 6.94
CA MET A 66 1.90 9.11 6.45
C MET A 66 1.15 9.99 5.44
N ARG A 67 1.04 11.30 5.70
CA ARG A 67 0.41 12.25 4.76
C ARG A 67 1.21 12.39 3.47
N ALA A 68 2.53 12.37 3.52
CA ALA A 68 3.38 12.38 2.34
C ALA A 68 3.19 11.11 1.50
N ALA A 69 3.09 9.94 2.13
CA ALA A 69 2.80 8.69 1.44
C ALA A 69 1.40 8.70 0.79
N ALA A 70 0.38 9.18 1.50
CA ALA A 70 -0.96 9.36 0.96
C ALA A 70 -0.99 10.35 -0.21
N GLY A 71 -0.24 11.46 -0.11
CA GLY A 71 -0.11 12.45 -1.19
C GLY A 71 0.49 11.86 -2.46
N ALA A 72 1.58 11.10 -2.35
CA ALA A 72 2.19 10.43 -3.50
C ALA A 72 1.23 9.43 -4.19
N LEU A 73 0.39 8.74 -3.39
CA LEU A 73 -0.63 7.84 -3.93
C LEU A 73 -1.79 8.61 -4.56
N ALA A 74 -2.22 9.72 -3.95
CA ALA A 74 -3.27 10.59 -4.49
C ALA A 74 -2.87 11.17 -5.85
N ASP A 75 -1.62 11.63 -6.00
CA ASP A 75 -1.07 12.10 -7.27
C ASP A 75 -1.11 11.00 -8.34
N TYR A 76 -0.69 9.79 -7.99
CA TYR A 76 -0.74 8.63 -8.89
C TYR A 76 -2.17 8.27 -9.33
N LEU A 77 -3.13 8.34 -8.41
CA LEU A 77 -4.55 8.04 -8.67
C LEU A 77 -5.32 9.23 -9.25
N SER A 78 -4.69 10.40 -9.37
CA SER A 78 -5.34 11.65 -9.79
C SER A 78 -6.57 12.00 -8.94
N THR A 79 -6.44 11.87 -7.61
CA THR A 79 -7.49 12.13 -6.63
C THR A 79 -7.04 13.13 -5.57
N ASP A 80 -7.99 13.60 -4.75
CA ASP A 80 -7.69 14.47 -3.61
C ASP A 80 -7.11 13.65 -2.44
N VAL A 81 -6.00 14.14 -1.89
CA VAL A 81 -5.35 13.52 -0.74
C VAL A 81 -6.22 13.51 0.51
N ASP A 82 -7.13 14.48 0.67
CA ASP A 82 -8.05 14.53 1.80
C ASP A 82 -9.20 13.51 1.69
N GLY A 83 -9.46 13.01 0.48
CA GLY A 83 -10.36 11.90 0.22
C GLY A 83 -9.70 10.52 0.28
N LEU A 84 -8.39 10.44 0.60
CA LEU A 84 -7.62 9.19 0.59
C LEU A 84 -7.20 8.76 2.00
N ALA A 85 -7.54 7.54 2.38
CA ALA A 85 -7.07 6.91 3.60
C ALA A 85 -6.28 5.63 3.30
N LEU A 86 -5.09 5.50 3.89
CA LEU A 86 -4.33 4.25 3.87
C LEU A 86 -4.91 3.30 4.94
N ILE A 87 -5.24 2.09 4.51
CA ILE A 87 -5.85 1.05 5.36
C ILE A 87 -5.03 -0.23 5.30
N GLU A 88 -5.15 -1.08 6.30
CA GLU A 88 -4.37 -2.32 6.40
C GLU A 88 -4.70 -3.32 5.28
N ASN A 89 -5.99 -3.43 4.91
CA ASN A 89 -6.46 -4.33 3.86
C ASN A 89 -7.87 -3.96 3.39
N ALA A 90 -8.29 -4.57 2.27
CA ALA A 90 -9.61 -4.33 1.68
C ALA A 90 -10.77 -4.71 2.62
N THR A 91 -10.61 -5.75 3.44
CA THR A 91 -11.65 -6.18 4.40
C THR A 91 -11.94 -5.08 5.42
N ILE A 92 -10.90 -4.45 5.97
CA ILE A 92 -11.05 -3.32 6.90
C ILE A 92 -11.71 -2.15 6.20
N GLY A 93 -11.30 -1.84 4.95
CA GLY A 93 -11.90 -0.75 4.17
C GLY A 93 -13.39 -0.97 3.90
N VAL A 94 -13.77 -2.15 3.42
CA VAL A 94 -15.18 -2.50 3.19
C VAL A 94 -15.99 -2.42 4.49
N ASN A 95 -15.47 -2.97 5.60
CA ASN A 95 -16.15 -2.88 6.88
C ASN A 95 -16.31 -1.43 7.38
N ALA A 96 -15.32 -0.57 7.17
CA ALA A 96 -15.40 0.84 7.55
C ALA A 96 -16.52 1.54 6.77
N VAL A 97 -16.60 1.31 5.44
CA VAL A 97 -17.67 1.86 4.59
C VAL A 97 -19.04 1.34 5.02
N LEU A 98 -19.19 0.01 5.15
CA LEU A 98 -20.48 -0.60 5.51
C LEU A 98 -21.01 -0.13 6.88
N ARG A 99 -20.11 0.07 7.86
CA ARG A 99 -20.49 0.57 9.18
C ARG A 99 -20.89 2.06 9.19
N HIS A 100 -20.50 2.79 8.16
CA HIS A 100 -20.84 4.21 8.02
C HIS A 100 -22.15 4.42 7.25
N LEU A 101 -22.64 3.41 6.55
CA LEU A 101 -23.92 3.50 5.83
C LEU A 101 -25.10 3.37 6.78
N ASP A 102 -26.01 4.31 6.72
CA ASP A 102 -27.30 4.25 7.42
C ASP A 102 -28.30 3.49 6.54
N PHE A 103 -28.61 2.26 6.91
CA PHE A 103 -29.59 1.45 6.21
C PHE A 103 -31.01 1.72 6.73
N ALA A 104 -31.94 1.89 5.80
CA ALA A 104 -33.36 2.02 6.09
C ALA A 104 -34.12 0.70 5.83
N PRO A 105 -35.29 0.48 6.46
CA PRO A 105 -36.16 -0.65 6.13
C PRO A 105 -36.52 -0.66 4.65
N GLY A 106 -36.18 -1.74 3.95
CA GLY A 106 -36.39 -1.92 2.51
C GLY A 106 -35.15 -1.72 1.66
N ASP A 107 -34.02 -1.30 2.22
CA ASP A 107 -32.75 -1.29 1.51
C ASP A 107 -32.28 -2.73 1.22
N GLU A 108 -31.67 -2.91 0.07
CA GLU A 108 -31.19 -4.22 -0.39
C GLU A 108 -29.68 -4.19 -0.58
N ILE A 109 -29.00 -5.28 -0.22
CA ILE A 109 -27.58 -5.50 -0.47
C ILE A 109 -27.41 -6.65 -1.45
N LEU A 110 -26.85 -6.35 -2.63
CA LEU A 110 -26.51 -7.38 -3.61
C LEU A 110 -25.14 -7.97 -3.28
N ILE A 111 -25.06 -9.28 -3.15
CA ILE A 111 -23.82 -10.03 -2.99
C ILE A 111 -23.72 -11.11 -4.06
N THR A 112 -22.49 -11.56 -4.33
CA THR A 112 -22.22 -12.74 -5.17
C THR A 112 -22.13 -13.98 -4.28
N ASP A 113 -22.52 -15.12 -4.86
CA ASP A 113 -22.37 -16.45 -4.27
C ASP A 113 -20.93 -17.01 -4.43
#